data_9f5fb6c3f0bda990be6171d50db52739
#
_entry.id   9f5fb6c3f0bda990be6171d50db52739
#
_cell.length_a   1.000
_cell.length_b   1.000
_cell.length_c   1.000
_cell.angle_alpha   90.00
_cell.angle_beta   90.00
_cell.angle_gamma   90.00
#
_symmetry.space_group_name_H-M   'P 1'
#
loop_
_entity.id
_entity.type
_entity.pdbx_description
1 polymer ?
#
loop_
_entity_poly.entity_id
_entity_poly.type
_entity_poly.pdbx_seq_one_letter_code
_entity_poly.pdbx_strand_id
1 'polypeptide(L)'
;MDIIFKDLINLWGKPVNKEKIDLNLPIGSISTDTRTIEKGNFFVPLVGKNFDGHNFLNMAFDIGVQGAIVSKEFNGSIPAGLPHWVVSDTLDAYQQIALLHRRNLNLPVIAVTGSVGKTTTRELIRGVLSSLGEIVSSTENENNEIGVPKTLLRGMGSDAAFVLEMGMRGLGQIECLSRISEPDIAVITNVGQAHIGI
;
A
#
# COMPACT_ATOMS: atom_id res chain seq x y z
N MET A 1 2.59 -12.05 5.10
CA MET A 1 3.32 -10.75 5.03
C MET A 1 4.45 -10.81 6.05
N ASP A 2 5.62 -10.26 5.73
CA ASP A 2 6.80 -10.29 6.61
C ASP A 2 6.86 -9.07 7.56
N ILE A 3 5.72 -8.63 8.03
CA ILE A 3 5.54 -7.56 9.02
C ILE A 3 4.86 -8.17 10.23
N ILE A 4 5.38 -7.90 11.43
CA ILE A 4 4.76 -8.27 12.70
C ILE A 4 4.14 -7.05 13.39
N PHE A 5 3.24 -7.26 14.35
CA PHE A 5 2.62 -6.14 15.08
C PHE A 5 3.61 -5.22 15.79
N LYS A 6 4.76 -5.77 16.21
CA LYS A 6 5.83 -4.98 16.81
C LYS A 6 6.38 -3.90 15.87
N ASP A 7 6.40 -4.17 14.57
CA ASP A 7 6.87 -3.21 13.56
C ASP A 7 5.94 -2.00 13.45
N LEU A 8 4.63 -2.23 13.59
CA LEU A 8 3.64 -1.14 13.62
C LEU A 8 3.82 -0.24 14.87
N ILE A 9 4.27 -0.81 15.99
CA ILE A 9 4.61 -0.02 17.17
C ILE A 9 5.80 0.90 16.92
N ASN A 10 6.78 0.45 16.14
CA ASN A 10 7.91 1.27 15.76
C ASN A 10 7.50 2.43 14.84
N LEU A 11 6.45 2.25 14.02
CA LEU A 11 5.93 3.29 13.14
C LEU A 11 5.05 4.30 13.88
N TRP A 12 4.13 3.84 14.73
CA TRP A 12 3.05 4.69 15.27
C TRP A 12 2.85 4.60 16.78
N GLY A 13 3.74 3.91 17.51
CA GLY A 13 3.58 3.70 18.94
C GLY A 13 2.59 2.58 19.29
N LYS A 14 2.20 2.53 20.57
CA LYS A 14 1.34 1.45 21.07
C LYS A 14 -0.11 1.62 20.58
N PRO A 15 -0.77 0.54 20.15
CA PRO A 15 -2.17 0.59 19.78
C PRO A 15 -3.08 0.75 21.00
N VAL A 16 -4.29 1.23 20.76
CA VAL A 16 -5.41 1.10 21.69
C VAL A 16 -5.84 -0.37 21.71
N ASN A 17 -6.28 -0.88 22.88
CA ASN A 17 -6.65 -2.29 23.11
C ASN A 17 -5.49 -3.29 22.79
N LYS A 18 -4.26 -2.92 23.14
CA LYS A 18 -3.04 -3.70 22.87
C LYS A 18 -3.02 -5.10 23.48
N GLU A 19 -3.76 -5.31 24.58
CA GLU A 19 -3.89 -6.60 25.28
C GLU A 19 -4.59 -7.68 24.44
N LYS A 20 -5.18 -7.28 23.31
CA LYS A 20 -5.80 -8.16 22.32
C LYS A 20 -4.82 -8.66 21.26
N ILE A 21 -3.55 -8.23 21.29
CA ILE A 21 -2.56 -8.51 20.25
C ILE A 21 -1.33 -9.18 20.85
N ASP A 22 -0.91 -10.30 20.25
CA ASP A 22 0.47 -10.77 20.40
C ASP A 22 1.37 -10.02 19.40
N LEU A 23 2.32 -9.26 19.95
CA LEU A 23 3.20 -8.39 19.18
C LEU A 23 4.14 -9.13 18.22
N ASN A 24 4.38 -10.42 18.44
CA ASN A 24 5.28 -11.23 17.62
C ASN A 24 4.56 -11.95 16.48
N LEU A 25 3.22 -11.87 16.43
CA LEU A 25 2.47 -12.45 15.33
C LEU A 25 2.58 -11.57 14.07
N PRO A 26 2.62 -12.20 12.88
CA PRO A 26 2.54 -11.47 11.62
C PRO A 26 1.17 -10.81 11.48
N ILE A 27 1.16 -9.63 10.88
CA ILE A 27 -0.08 -9.02 10.43
C ILE A 27 -0.59 -9.75 9.20
N GLY A 28 -1.91 -9.86 9.07
CA GLY A 28 -2.55 -10.39 7.88
C GLY A 28 -2.42 -9.46 6.67
N SER A 29 -3.04 -9.86 5.57
CA SER A 29 -3.10 -9.01 4.38
C SER A 29 -3.75 -7.66 4.70
N ILE A 30 -3.21 -6.61 4.13
CA ILE A 30 -3.77 -5.26 4.27
C ILE A 30 -4.98 -5.13 3.35
N SER A 31 -6.10 -4.72 3.89
CA SER A 31 -7.30 -4.41 3.11
C SER A 31 -7.75 -2.97 3.34
N THR A 32 -8.10 -2.31 2.24
CA THR A 32 -8.73 -0.97 2.23
C THR A 32 -10.19 -1.02 1.81
N ASP A 33 -10.73 -2.24 1.53
CA ASP A 33 -12.06 -2.45 1.00
C ASP A 33 -12.78 -3.59 1.74
N THR A 34 -13.85 -3.24 2.46
CA THR A 34 -14.64 -4.21 3.24
C THR A 34 -15.46 -5.19 2.40
N ARG A 35 -15.59 -4.99 1.10
CA ARG A 35 -16.26 -5.94 0.19
C ARG A 35 -15.41 -7.18 -0.09
N THR A 36 -14.09 -7.05 0.08
CA THR A 36 -13.10 -8.12 -0.18
C THR A 36 -12.29 -8.47 1.05
N ILE A 37 -12.60 -7.86 2.20
CA ILE A 37 -11.87 -8.10 3.45
C ILE A 37 -12.21 -9.49 4.00
N GLU A 38 -11.22 -10.15 4.55
CA GLU A 38 -11.34 -11.48 5.13
C GLU A 38 -10.94 -11.47 6.61
N LYS A 39 -11.39 -12.51 7.33
CA LYS A 39 -10.97 -12.75 8.71
C LYS A 39 -9.44 -12.81 8.80
N GLY A 40 -8.88 -12.10 9.76
CA GLY A 40 -7.43 -12.04 9.94
C GLY A 40 -6.73 -10.98 9.10
N ASN A 41 -7.44 -10.24 8.23
CA ASN A 41 -6.84 -9.08 7.56
C ASN A 41 -6.58 -7.94 8.55
N PHE A 42 -5.75 -6.99 8.14
CA PHE A 42 -5.56 -5.71 8.82
C PHE A 42 -6.23 -4.60 8.00
N PHE A 43 -7.12 -3.83 8.63
CA PHE A 43 -7.95 -2.87 7.91
C PHE A 43 -7.36 -1.47 7.93
N VAL A 44 -7.29 -0.84 6.76
CA VAL A 44 -6.86 0.56 6.60
C VAL A 44 -7.97 1.34 5.89
N PRO A 45 -8.83 2.05 6.63
CA PRO A 45 -9.88 2.87 6.05
C PRO A 45 -9.29 4.08 5.33
N LEU A 46 -9.42 4.13 4.02
CA LEU A 46 -9.04 5.31 3.25
C LEU A 46 -10.18 6.33 3.21
N VAL A 47 -9.81 7.61 3.17
CA VAL A 47 -10.75 8.73 3.06
C VAL A 47 -10.63 9.34 1.66
N GLY A 48 -11.73 9.46 0.96
CA GLY A 48 -11.85 10.11 -0.35
C GLY A 48 -12.78 11.32 -0.30
N LYS A 49 -12.95 12.01 -1.41
CA LYS A 49 -13.80 13.23 -1.48
C LYS A 49 -15.24 13.03 -1.03
N ASN A 50 -15.83 11.85 -1.32
CA ASN A 50 -17.23 11.52 -1.04
C ASN A 50 -17.38 10.21 -0.27
N PHE A 51 -16.30 9.72 0.32
CA PHE A 51 -16.26 8.40 0.93
C PHE A 51 -15.31 8.43 2.14
N ASP A 52 -15.76 7.85 3.25
CA ASP A 52 -14.93 7.63 4.41
C ASP A 52 -14.97 6.15 4.81
N GLY A 53 -13.84 5.48 4.66
CA GLY A 53 -13.66 4.07 5.00
C GLY A 53 -13.89 3.76 6.47
N HIS A 54 -13.76 4.74 7.37
CA HIS A 54 -14.01 4.56 8.81
C HIS A 54 -15.47 4.17 9.11
N ASN A 55 -16.41 4.52 8.25
CA ASN A 55 -17.81 4.11 8.41
C ASN A 55 -17.99 2.59 8.39
N PHE A 56 -17.00 1.84 7.95
CA PHE A 56 -17.00 0.38 7.86
C PHE A 56 -16.20 -0.33 8.96
N LEU A 57 -15.73 0.39 9.98
CA LEU A 57 -14.97 -0.20 11.10
C LEU A 57 -15.75 -1.29 11.84
N ASN A 58 -17.06 -1.11 12.08
CA ASN A 58 -17.89 -2.13 12.69
C ASN A 58 -17.97 -3.39 11.82
N MET A 59 -18.21 -3.23 10.52
CA MET A 59 -18.27 -4.34 9.57
C MET A 59 -16.94 -5.10 9.52
N ALA A 60 -15.81 -4.40 9.45
CA ALA A 60 -14.49 -5.01 9.48
C ALA A 60 -14.25 -5.78 10.79
N PHE A 61 -14.66 -5.23 11.93
CA PHE A 61 -14.56 -5.87 13.24
C PHE A 61 -15.40 -7.15 13.30
N ASP A 62 -16.64 -7.13 12.81
CA ASP A 62 -17.55 -8.28 12.79
C ASP A 62 -17.03 -9.41 11.90
N ILE A 63 -16.32 -9.09 10.81
CA ILE A 63 -15.64 -10.08 9.97
C ILE A 63 -14.44 -10.70 10.70
N GLY A 64 -13.86 -10.01 11.68
CA GLY A 64 -12.76 -10.50 12.50
C GLY A 64 -11.39 -10.09 12.01
N VAL A 65 -11.21 -8.81 11.65
CA VAL A 65 -9.88 -8.25 11.36
C VAL A 65 -9.00 -8.28 12.61
N GLN A 66 -7.69 -8.40 12.41
CA GLN A 66 -6.70 -8.40 13.50
C GLN A 66 -6.53 -7.03 14.15
N GLY A 67 -6.79 -5.97 13.40
CA GLY A 67 -6.64 -4.59 13.84
C GLY A 67 -6.93 -3.61 12.72
N ALA A 68 -6.90 -2.33 13.03
CA ALA A 68 -7.16 -1.26 12.07
C ALA A 68 -6.31 -0.01 12.32
N ILE A 69 -6.21 0.81 11.28
CA ILE A 69 -5.78 2.21 11.40
C ILE A 69 -7.01 3.07 11.60
N VAL A 70 -6.89 4.15 12.37
CA VAL A 70 -7.97 5.15 12.56
C VAL A 70 -7.36 6.54 12.47
N SER A 71 -7.98 7.43 11.71
CA SER A 71 -7.57 8.84 11.67
C SER A 71 -7.91 9.52 13.00
N LYS A 72 -7.02 10.37 13.49
CA LYS A 72 -7.28 11.25 14.65
C LYS A 72 -8.45 12.21 14.41
N GLU A 73 -8.80 12.49 13.17
CA GLU A 73 -9.94 13.34 12.80
C GLU A 73 -11.28 12.60 12.82
N PHE A 74 -11.25 11.25 12.92
CA PHE A 74 -12.47 10.46 12.96
C PHE A 74 -13.15 10.58 14.33
N ASN A 75 -14.38 11.10 14.34
CA ASN A 75 -15.18 11.31 15.54
C ASN A 75 -16.33 10.30 15.71
N GLY A 76 -16.35 9.26 14.87
CA GLY A 76 -17.37 8.21 14.93
C GLY A 76 -17.06 7.13 15.97
N SER A 77 -17.92 6.12 16.04
CA SER A 77 -17.77 5.01 16.97
C SER A 77 -16.72 4.00 16.46
N ILE A 78 -15.79 3.64 17.33
CA ILE A 78 -14.83 2.56 17.11
C ILE A 78 -15.28 1.35 17.95
N PRO A 79 -15.33 0.12 17.39
CA PRO A 79 -15.70 -1.08 18.14
C PRO A 79 -14.83 -1.27 19.39
N ALA A 80 -15.44 -1.49 20.56
CA ALA A 80 -14.76 -1.56 21.87
C ALA A 80 -13.83 -2.76 21.98
N GLY A 81 -13.50 -3.53 21.15
CA GLY A 81 -12.52 -4.63 21.20
C GLY A 81 -11.55 -4.60 20.03
N LEU A 82 -11.69 -3.64 19.12
CA LEU A 82 -10.84 -3.52 17.95
C LEU A 82 -9.47 -2.95 18.32
N PRO A 83 -8.38 -3.72 18.19
CA PRO A 83 -7.05 -3.17 18.27
C PRO A 83 -6.82 -2.16 17.14
N HIS A 84 -6.37 -0.94 17.47
CA HIS A 84 -6.20 0.06 16.43
C HIS A 84 -5.10 1.07 16.76
N TRP A 85 -4.50 1.64 15.72
CA TRP A 85 -3.53 2.73 15.79
C TRP A 85 -4.17 4.03 15.31
N VAL A 86 -3.98 5.09 16.09
CA VAL A 86 -4.46 6.42 15.73
C VAL A 86 -3.34 7.18 15.02
N VAL A 87 -3.62 7.62 13.81
CA VAL A 87 -2.66 8.30 12.91
C VAL A 87 -3.22 9.65 12.44
N SER A 88 -2.37 10.51 11.91
CA SER A 88 -2.81 11.76 11.30
C SER A 88 -3.49 11.57 9.93
N ASP A 89 -2.97 10.66 9.12
CA ASP A 89 -3.46 10.36 7.77
C ASP A 89 -3.39 8.85 7.51
N THR A 90 -4.51 8.25 7.14
CA THR A 90 -4.61 6.81 6.91
C THR A 90 -4.00 6.40 5.56
N LEU A 91 -3.96 7.30 4.57
CA LEU A 91 -3.27 7.05 3.31
C LEU A 91 -1.75 7.02 3.52
N ASP A 92 -1.21 7.98 4.28
CA ASP A 92 0.22 7.97 4.64
C ASP A 92 0.58 6.71 5.43
N ALA A 93 -0.25 6.30 6.40
CA ALA A 93 -0.04 5.06 7.13
C ALA A 93 -0.07 3.82 6.22
N TYR A 94 -0.96 3.77 5.24
CA TYR A 94 -1.01 2.71 4.24
C TYR A 94 0.28 2.63 3.42
N GLN A 95 0.79 3.78 3.00
CA GLN A 95 2.05 3.91 2.27
C GLN A 95 3.26 3.49 3.12
N GLN A 96 3.27 3.84 4.41
CA GLN A 96 4.32 3.43 5.34
C GLN A 96 4.36 1.90 5.52
N ILE A 97 3.20 1.23 5.62
CA ILE A 97 3.14 -0.24 5.67
C ILE A 97 3.72 -0.83 4.38
N ALA A 98 3.34 -0.30 3.22
CA ALA A 98 3.82 -0.80 1.93
C ALA A 98 5.34 -0.63 1.78
N LEU A 99 5.89 0.51 2.20
CA LEU A 99 7.32 0.75 2.19
C LEU A 99 8.06 -0.19 3.16
N LEU A 100 7.52 -0.41 4.35
CA LEU A 100 8.08 -1.36 5.31
C LEU A 100 8.11 -2.78 4.73
N HIS A 101 7.02 -3.21 4.09
CA HIS A 101 6.94 -4.50 3.43
C HIS A 101 7.96 -4.63 2.29
N ARG A 102 8.09 -3.62 1.43
CA ARG A 102 9.09 -3.56 0.36
C ARG A 102 10.51 -3.73 0.92
N ARG A 103 10.83 -3.03 2.01
CA ARG A 103 12.16 -3.10 2.65
C ARG A 103 12.45 -4.48 3.24
N ASN A 104 11.46 -5.12 3.86
CA ASN A 104 11.60 -6.46 4.43
C ASN A 104 11.83 -7.53 3.35
N LEU A 105 11.18 -7.40 2.18
CA LEU A 105 11.36 -8.33 1.06
C LEU A 105 12.71 -8.18 0.38
N ASN A 106 13.31 -6.99 0.39
CA ASN A 106 14.60 -6.68 -0.24
C ASN A 106 14.71 -7.16 -1.71
N LEU A 107 13.59 -7.11 -2.45
CA LEU A 107 13.53 -7.44 -3.87
C LEU A 107 13.87 -6.21 -4.72
N PRO A 108 14.48 -6.39 -5.91
CA PRO A 108 14.67 -5.29 -6.86
C PRO A 108 13.36 -4.63 -7.25
N VAL A 109 13.34 -3.29 -7.30
CA VAL A 109 12.19 -2.48 -7.70
C VAL A 109 12.54 -1.67 -8.94
N ILE A 110 11.85 -1.93 -10.03
CA ILE A 110 11.95 -1.17 -11.30
C ILE A 110 10.72 -0.28 -11.43
N ALA A 111 10.93 1.04 -11.45
CA ALA A 111 9.88 2.02 -11.68
C ALA A 111 9.85 2.49 -13.13
N VAL A 112 8.67 2.53 -13.74
CA VAL A 112 8.48 3.00 -15.13
C VAL A 112 7.54 4.21 -15.10
N THR A 113 8.02 5.34 -15.60
CA THR A 113 7.23 6.57 -15.75
C THR A 113 7.45 7.22 -17.12
N GLY A 114 6.73 8.30 -17.40
CA GLY A 114 6.81 9.07 -18.63
C GLY A 114 5.43 9.48 -19.16
N SER A 115 5.39 10.29 -20.18
CA SER A 115 4.14 10.81 -20.75
C SER A 115 3.37 9.73 -21.52
N VAL A 116 4.06 8.91 -22.31
CA VAL A 116 3.49 7.84 -23.15
C VAL A 116 4.36 6.59 -23.04
N GLY A 117 3.77 5.40 -23.24
CA GLY A 117 4.50 4.13 -23.34
C GLY A 117 4.82 3.45 -22.01
N LYS A 118 4.38 3.98 -20.86
CA LYS A 118 4.60 3.38 -19.54
C LYS A 118 4.16 1.93 -19.46
N THR A 119 2.91 1.66 -19.77
CA THR A 119 2.30 0.32 -19.68
C THR A 119 2.99 -0.68 -20.61
N THR A 120 3.26 -0.29 -21.85
CA THR A 120 3.97 -1.14 -22.81
C THR A 120 5.38 -1.47 -22.31
N THR A 121 6.12 -0.46 -21.83
CA THR A 121 7.47 -0.66 -21.29
C THR A 121 7.46 -1.54 -20.05
N ARG A 122 6.51 -1.32 -19.12
CA ARG A 122 6.31 -2.19 -17.95
C ARG A 122 6.08 -3.64 -18.34
N GLU A 123 5.19 -3.92 -19.32
CA GLU A 123 4.91 -5.29 -19.78
C GLU A 123 6.12 -5.94 -20.46
N LEU A 124 6.88 -5.17 -21.24
CA LEU A 124 8.12 -5.69 -21.84
C LEU A 124 9.15 -6.06 -20.77
N ILE A 125 9.37 -5.20 -19.80
CA ILE A 125 10.29 -5.48 -18.68
C ILE A 125 9.82 -6.70 -17.89
N ARG A 126 8.54 -6.78 -17.55
CA ARG A 126 7.95 -7.93 -16.86
C ARG A 126 8.18 -9.22 -17.65
N GLY A 127 7.92 -9.19 -18.97
CA GLY A 127 8.11 -10.34 -19.85
C GLY A 127 9.57 -10.80 -19.92
N VAL A 128 10.53 -9.88 -20.02
CA VAL A 128 11.96 -10.22 -20.01
C VAL A 128 12.39 -10.82 -18.66
N LEU A 129 11.96 -10.24 -17.57
CA LEU A 129 12.36 -10.68 -16.23
C LEU A 129 11.65 -11.96 -15.76
N SER A 130 10.56 -12.39 -16.42
CA SER A 130 9.80 -13.58 -16.02
C SER A 130 10.61 -14.88 -16.03
N SER A 131 11.74 -14.91 -16.76
CA SER A 131 12.68 -16.03 -16.73
C SER A 131 13.45 -16.17 -15.40
N LEU A 132 13.44 -15.12 -14.56
CA LEU A 132 14.10 -15.10 -13.25
C LEU A 132 13.20 -15.59 -12.12
N GLY A 133 11.88 -15.66 -12.35
CA GLY A 133 10.86 -16.02 -11.36
C GLY A 133 9.58 -15.19 -11.53
N GLU A 134 8.71 -15.24 -10.54
CA GLU A 134 7.48 -14.45 -10.54
C GLU A 134 7.79 -12.96 -10.40
N ILE A 135 7.13 -12.12 -11.19
CA ILE A 135 7.32 -10.67 -11.20
C ILE A 135 6.04 -9.99 -10.73
N VAL A 136 6.12 -9.30 -9.62
CA VAL A 136 5.00 -8.49 -9.10
C VAL A 136 4.94 -7.18 -9.86
N SER A 137 3.87 -6.98 -10.62
CA SER A 137 3.72 -5.80 -11.49
C SER A 137 2.42 -5.07 -11.20
N SER A 138 2.42 -3.74 -11.42
CA SER A 138 1.21 -2.93 -11.39
C SER A 138 0.17 -3.48 -12.38
N THR A 139 -1.07 -3.61 -11.95
CA THR A 139 -2.20 -3.87 -12.85
C THR A 139 -2.75 -2.55 -13.40
N GLU A 140 -3.75 -2.60 -14.28
CA GLU A 140 -4.37 -1.39 -14.83
C GLU A 140 -4.81 -0.42 -13.73
N ASN A 141 -4.44 0.86 -13.86
CA ASN A 141 -4.75 1.96 -12.94
C ASN A 141 -4.07 1.90 -11.55
N GLU A 142 -3.21 0.92 -11.27
CA GLU A 142 -2.43 0.86 -10.02
C GLU A 142 -1.12 1.65 -10.12
N ASN A 143 -1.17 2.89 -10.61
CA ASN A 143 -0.03 3.74 -10.88
C ASN A 143 -0.02 5.05 -10.09
N ASN A 144 -0.79 5.11 -9.00
CA ASN A 144 -0.98 6.29 -8.15
C ASN A 144 -0.66 5.97 -6.68
N GLU A 145 -0.93 6.94 -5.78
CA GLU A 145 -0.65 6.92 -4.35
C GLU A 145 -1.38 5.81 -3.56
N ILE A 146 -2.35 5.13 -4.16
CA ILE A 146 -3.04 3.97 -3.59
C ILE A 146 -2.60 2.69 -4.30
N GLY A 147 -2.45 2.74 -5.62
CA GLY A 147 -2.17 1.58 -6.45
C GLY A 147 -0.73 1.06 -6.31
N VAL A 148 0.25 1.96 -6.23
CA VAL A 148 1.65 1.56 -6.02
C VAL A 148 1.83 0.83 -4.68
N PRO A 149 1.34 1.35 -3.53
CA PRO A 149 1.32 0.60 -2.28
C PRO A 149 0.62 -0.75 -2.38
N LYS A 150 -0.53 -0.80 -3.04
CA LYS A 150 -1.28 -2.06 -3.26
C LYS A 150 -0.47 -3.09 -4.01
N THR A 151 0.28 -2.67 -5.03
CA THR A 151 1.17 -3.56 -5.78
C THR A 151 2.31 -4.07 -4.89
N LEU A 152 2.96 -3.21 -4.11
CA LEU A 152 4.03 -3.61 -3.19
C LEU A 152 3.54 -4.63 -2.15
N LEU A 153 2.34 -4.43 -1.60
CA LEU A 153 1.76 -5.31 -0.58
C LEU A 153 1.36 -6.70 -1.09
N ARG A 154 1.33 -6.93 -2.42
CA ARG A 154 1.16 -8.26 -3.02
C ARG A 154 2.44 -9.08 -3.08
N GLY A 155 3.60 -8.44 -2.95
CA GLY A 155 4.89 -9.12 -3.05
C GLY A 155 5.10 -10.17 -1.97
N MET A 156 5.83 -11.21 -2.34
CA MET A 156 6.24 -12.30 -1.47
C MET A 156 7.76 -12.51 -1.58
N GLY A 157 8.38 -13.07 -0.56
CA GLY A 157 9.83 -13.32 -0.55
C GLY A 157 10.32 -14.30 -1.62
N SER A 158 9.40 -15.04 -2.25
CA SER A 158 9.70 -15.92 -3.39
C SER A 158 9.70 -15.23 -4.75
N ASP A 159 9.25 -13.98 -4.84
CA ASP A 159 9.19 -13.24 -6.09
C ASP A 159 10.58 -12.77 -6.52
N ALA A 160 10.77 -12.54 -7.81
CA ALA A 160 12.07 -12.13 -8.35
C ALA A 160 12.27 -10.60 -8.35
N ALA A 161 11.22 -9.83 -8.60
CA ALA A 161 11.29 -8.37 -8.64
C ALA A 161 9.89 -7.72 -8.63
N PHE A 162 9.90 -6.40 -8.37
CA PHE A 162 8.75 -5.52 -8.64
C PHE A 162 8.97 -4.73 -9.93
N VAL A 163 7.91 -4.58 -10.74
CA VAL A 163 7.88 -3.67 -11.90
C VAL A 163 6.67 -2.74 -11.76
N LEU A 164 6.93 -1.51 -11.33
CA LEU A 164 5.91 -0.55 -10.96
C LEU A 164 5.71 0.49 -12.05
N GLU A 165 4.48 0.69 -12.48
CA GLU A 165 4.11 1.84 -13.29
C GLU A 165 3.80 3.03 -12.37
N MET A 166 4.37 4.20 -12.68
CA MET A 166 4.14 5.43 -11.94
C MET A 166 3.54 6.50 -12.85
N GLY A 167 2.28 6.85 -12.58
CA GLY A 167 1.57 7.92 -13.26
C GLY A 167 1.64 9.24 -12.50
N MET A 168 1.49 10.36 -13.21
CA MET A 168 1.32 11.66 -12.58
C MET A 168 0.24 12.48 -13.29
N ARG A 169 -0.46 13.31 -12.53
CA ARG A 169 -1.39 14.34 -12.99
C ARG A 169 -1.00 15.73 -12.52
N GLY A 170 0.05 15.82 -11.68
CA GLY A 170 0.53 17.08 -11.10
C GLY A 170 1.94 16.95 -10.54
N LEU A 171 2.50 18.09 -10.15
CA LEU A 171 3.84 18.17 -9.57
C LEU A 171 3.94 17.41 -8.25
N GLY A 172 5.10 16.81 -7.99
CA GLY A 172 5.41 16.07 -6.74
C GLY A 172 4.89 14.64 -6.67
N GLN A 173 4.00 14.20 -7.57
CA GLN A 173 3.41 12.87 -7.49
C GLN A 173 4.44 11.76 -7.74
N ILE A 174 5.31 11.90 -8.75
CA ILE A 174 6.38 10.91 -8.99
C ILE A 174 7.35 10.86 -7.81
N GLU A 175 7.67 12.01 -7.20
CA GLU A 175 8.48 12.05 -6.00
C GLU A 175 7.83 11.28 -4.85
N CYS A 176 6.54 11.49 -4.62
CA CYS A 176 5.76 10.74 -3.62
C CYS A 176 5.82 9.22 -3.89
N LEU A 177 5.52 8.79 -5.12
CA LEU A 177 5.56 7.38 -5.50
C LEU A 177 6.96 6.76 -5.37
N SER A 178 8.00 7.53 -5.69
CA SER A 178 9.38 7.10 -5.51
C SER A 178 9.75 6.91 -4.03
N ARG A 179 9.28 7.79 -3.15
CA ARG A 179 9.49 7.65 -1.69
C ARG A 179 8.79 6.42 -1.11
N ILE A 180 7.60 6.07 -1.63
CA ILE A 180 6.82 4.91 -1.18
C ILE A 180 7.49 3.60 -1.62
N SER A 181 8.12 3.57 -2.80
CA SER A 181 8.62 2.33 -3.40
C SER A 181 10.13 2.18 -3.35
N GLU A 182 10.89 3.25 -3.16
CA GLU A 182 12.36 3.28 -3.17
C GLU A 182 12.93 2.45 -4.35
N PRO A 183 12.67 2.87 -5.61
CA PRO A 183 13.07 2.08 -6.76
C PRO A 183 14.60 2.02 -6.91
N ASP A 184 15.12 0.82 -7.22
CA ASP A 184 16.53 0.62 -7.53
C ASP A 184 16.87 1.07 -8.95
N ILE A 185 15.88 0.97 -9.87
CA ILE A 185 15.99 1.37 -11.27
C ILE A 185 14.79 2.22 -11.66
N ALA A 186 15.04 3.37 -12.28
CA ALA A 186 13.99 4.21 -12.85
C ALA A 186 14.10 4.25 -14.38
N VAL A 187 13.00 3.97 -15.07
CA VAL A 187 12.88 4.04 -16.52
C VAL A 187 11.93 5.18 -16.88
N ILE A 188 12.43 6.18 -17.57
CA ILE A 188 11.64 7.29 -18.09
C ILE A 188 11.47 7.06 -19.59
N THR A 189 10.26 6.71 -20.02
CA THR A 189 9.98 6.38 -21.43
C THR A 189 10.14 7.60 -22.34
N ASN A 190 9.56 8.71 -21.92
CA ASN A 190 9.74 10.01 -22.56
C ASN A 190 9.25 11.14 -21.63
N VAL A 191 9.67 12.37 -21.95
CA VAL A 191 9.17 13.59 -21.33
C VAL A 191 8.52 14.43 -22.42
N GLY A 192 7.21 14.43 -22.46
CA GLY A 192 6.41 15.18 -23.43
C GLY A 192 5.35 16.04 -22.73
N GLN A 193 4.61 16.78 -23.53
CA GLN A 193 3.46 17.55 -23.04
C GLN A 193 2.27 16.60 -22.79
N ALA A 194 2.18 16.07 -21.56
CA ALA A 194 1.03 15.32 -21.09
C ALA A 194 0.29 16.15 -20.04
N HIS A 195 -1.05 16.08 -20.06
CA HIS A 195 -1.90 16.79 -19.09
C HIS A 195 -1.79 18.31 -19.05
N ILE A 196 -1.56 18.95 -20.21
CA ILE A 196 -1.65 20.41 -20.34
C ILE A 196 -3.15 20.77 -20.44
N GLY A 197 -3.72 21.26 -19.36
CA GLY A 197 -5.11 21.72 -19.34
C GLY A 197 -5.96 21.24 -18.17
N ILE A 198 -5.34 20.97 -17.04
CA ILE A 198 -6.05 20.77 -15.78
C ILE A 198 -5.66 21.86 -14.80
#